data_9ea40e3c9bbd2af6d02cfb909497b8bc
#
_entry.id   9ea40e3c9bbd2af6d02cfb909497b8bc
#
_cell.length_a   1.000
_cell.length_b   1.000
_cell.length_c   1.000
_cell.angle_alpha   90.00
_cell.angle_beta   90.00
_cell.angle_gamma   90.00
#
_symmetry.space_group_name_H-M   'P 1'
#
loop_
_entity.id
_entity.type
_entity.pdbx_description
1 polymer ?
#
loop_
_entity_poly.entity_id
_entity_poly.type
_entity_poly.pdbx_seq_one_letter_code
_entity_poly.pdbx_strand_id
1 'polypeptide(L)'
;MRSSLAAVFQSTGLRTRLLTLIMAAGLVPLLLLTVLLDRERERALQEAQRQLQSLAVGQANDLENRLAGTVRLLYGLSQIPLVREGSVEACSELLAAVLAEHPQFTGLLTVTRDGALRCDSLRSGRKLDVSDRRYFKEVRARGRFAVEPAVGRLTGKSVIQI
;
A
#
# COMPACT_ATOMS: atom_id res chain seq x y z
N MET A 1 4.95 -8.55 -58.47
CA MET A 1 4.20 -7.31 -58.16
C MET A 1 5.02 -6.01 -58.37
N ARG A 2 6.18 -6.02 -59.01
CA ARG A 2 7.01 -4.81 -59.25
C ARG A 2 6.79 -4.14 -60.60
N SER A 3 6.09 -4.79 -61.56
CA SER A 3 5.96 -4.32 -62.95
C SER A 3 4.71 -3.44 -63.21
N SER A 4 3.70 -3.41 -62.31
CA SER A 4 2.47 -2.65 -62.58
C SER A 4 2.58 -1.16 -62.23
N LEU A 5 3.46 -0.77 -61.30
CA LEU A 5 3.64 0.64 -60.91
C LEU A 5 4.41 1.47 -61.95
N ALA A 6 5.30 0.82 -62.72
CA ALA A 6 6.08 1.52 -63.75
C ALA A 6 5.23 1.88 -65.01
N ALA A 7 4.20 1.10 -65.34
CA ALA A 7 3.36 1.32 -66.51
C ALA A 7 2.38 2.49 -66.35
N VAL A 8 1.94 2.78 -65.16
CA VAL A 8 1.04 3.92 -64.87
C VAL A 8 1.78 5.26 -64.98
N PHE A 9 3.09 5.24 -64.80
CA PHE A 9 3.91 6.46 -64.82
C PHE A 9 4.26 6.99 -66.22
N GLN A 10 4.10 6.17 -67.29
CA GLN A 10 4.51 6.53 -68.65
C GLN A 10 3.47 7.32 -69.46
N SER A 11 2.20 7.33 -69.08
CA SER A 11 1.13 7.98 -69.86
C SER A 11 0.59 9.30 -69.30
N THR A 12 1.11 9.76 -68.15
CA THR A 12 0.61 10.98 -67.53
C THR A 12 1.46 12.21 -67.88
N GLY A 13 0.78 13.30 -68.23
CA GLY A 13 1.42 14.58 -68.60
C GLY A 13 2.28 15.14 -67.43
N LEU A 14 3.25 15.97 -67.74
CA LEU A 14 4.23 16.55 -66.82
C LEU A 14 3.57 17.14 -65.57
N ARG A 15 2.39 17.76 -65.70
CA ARG A 15 1.59 18.37 -64.63
C ARG A 15 1.10 17.34 -63.62
N THR A 16 0.65 16.16 -64.10
CA THR A 16 0.15 15.10 -63.22
C THR A 16 1.29 14.45 -62.42
N ARG A 17 2.45 14.31 -62.99
CA ARG A 17 3.66 13.78 -62.30
C ARG A 17 4.11 14.76 -61.20
N LEU A 18 4.08 16.05 -61.48
CA LEU A 18 4.45 17.07 -60.49
C LEU A 18 3.48 17.08 -59.31
N LEU A 19 2.16 16.98 -59.61
CA LEU A 19 1.09 16.94 -58.58
C LEU A 19 1.22 15.68 -57.70
N THR A 20 1.47 14.51 -58.28
CA THR A 20 1.64 13.26 -57.51
C THR A 20 2.87 13.30 -56.61
N LEU A 21 3.98 13.87 -57.08
CA LEU A 21 5.17 14.03 -56.26
C LEU A 21 4.96 15.01 -55.09
N ILE A 22 4.26 16.12 -55.32
CA ILE A 22 3.97 17.10 -54.24
C ILE A 22 3.01 16.49 -53.20
N MET A 23 1.96 15.77 -53.67
CA MET A 23 1.04 15.06 -52.78
C MET A 23 1.74 13.96 -51.97
N ALA A 24 2.59 13.16 -52.60
CA ALA A 24 3.35 12.14 -51.90
C ALA A 24 4.34 12.73 -50.89
N ALA A 25 5.01 13.82 -51.26
CA ALA A 25 5.92 14.52 -50.38
C ALA A 25 5.23 15.16 -49.12
N GLY A 26 3.95 15.53 -49.23
CA GLY A 26 3.16 16.07 -48.13
C GLY A 26 2.46 14.97 -47.30
N LEU A 27 1.83 14.00 -47.95
CA LEU A 27 1.05 12.95 -47.28
C LEU A 27 1.91 11.96 -46.48
N VAL A 28 3.06 11.57 -47.03
CA VAL A 28 3.93 10.59 -46.35
C VAL A 28 4.45 11.10 -45.00
N PRO A 29 5.03 12.30 -44.89
CA PRO A 29 5.48 12.81 -43.61
C PRO A 29 4.32 13.07 -42.62
N LEU A 30 3.16 13.50 -43.12
CA LEU A 30 1.98 13.70 -42.28
C LEU A 30 1.50 12.39 -41.67
N LEU A 31 1.43 11.33 -42.46
CA LEU A 31 1.06 10.00 -42.00
C LEU A 31 2.11 9.42 -41.02
N LEU A 32 3.38 9.65 -41.29
CA LEU A 32 4.45 9.26 -40.37
C LEU A 32 4.34 9.98 -39.03
N LEU A 33 4.05 11.28 -39.06
CA LEU A 33 3.88 12.10 -37.86
C LEU A 33 2.70 11.60 -37.00
N THR A 34 1.56 11.29 -37.61
CA THR A 34 0.41 10.75 -36.87
C THR A 34 0.73 9.42 -36.21
N VAL A 35 1.40 8.50 -36.92
CA VAL A 35 1.81 7.20 -36.35
C VAL A 35 2.82 7.38 -35.21
N LEU A 36 3.74 8.33 -35.31
CA LEU A 36 4.70 8.61 -34.24
C LEU A 36 4.03 9.18 -33.01
N LEU A 37 3.09 10.13 -33.18
CA LEU A 37 2.35 10.73 -32.07
C LEU A 37 1.46 9.72 -31.35
N ASP A 38 0.83 8.80 -32.09
CA ASP A 38 0.02 7.74 -31.48
C ASP A 38 0.90 6.77 -30.64
N ARG A 39 2.06 6.41 -31.15
CA ARG A 39 3.01 5.56 -30.40
C ARG A 39 3.54 6.21 -29.14
N GLU A 40 3.76 7.52 -29.15
CA GLU A 40 4.20 8.25 -27.95
C GLU A 40 3.08 8.32 -26.91
N ARG A 41 1.83 8.50 -27.32
CA ARG A 41 0.67 8.47 -26.40
C ARG A 41 0.50 7.10 -25.74
N GLU A 42 0.61 6.03 -26.49
CA GLU A 42 0.51 4.66 -25.93
C GLU A 42 1.64 4.38 -24.94
N ARG A 43 2.86 4.82 -25.23
CA ARG A 43 3.99 4.69 -24.32
C ARG A 43 3.80 5.46 -23.04
N ALA A 44 3.32 6.71 -23.12
CA ALA A 44 3.07 7.54 -21.96
C ALA A 44 1.97 6.95 -21.05
N LEU A 45 0.91 6.39 -21.62
CA LEU A 45 -0.15 5.71 -20.87
C LEU A 45 0.36 4.45 -20.18
N GLN A 46 1.16 3.63 -20.86
CA GLN A 46 1.74 2.43 -20.29
C GLN A 46 2.71 2.74 -19.16
N GLU A 47 3.52 3.78 -19.31
CA GLU A 47 4.45 4.22 -18.26
C GLU A 47 3.71 4.73 -17.03
N ALA A 48 2.66 5.54 -17.21
CA ALA A 48 1.81 5.99 -16.12
C ALA A 48 1.14 4.82 -15.37
N GLN A 49 0.65 3.82 -16.10
CA GLN A 49 0.08 2.62 -15.48
C GLN A 49 1.12 1.82 -14.70
N ARG A 50 2.32 1.65 -15.23
CA ARG A 50 3.42 0.96 -14.52
C ARG A 50 3.83 1.70 -13.25
N GLN A 51 3.92 3.03 -13.31
CA GLN A 51 4.23 3.85 -12.12
C GLN A 51 3.15 3.70 -11.04
N LEU A 52 1.88 3.76 -11.42
CA LEU A 52 0.77 3.57 -10.46
C LEU A 52 0.80 2.17 -9.84
N GLN A 53 1.05 1.12 -10.63
CA GLN A 53 1.18 -0.24 -10.11
C GLN A 53 2.37 -0.40 -9.17
N SER A 54 3.54 0.16 -9.51
CA SER A 54 4.72 0.08 -8.66
C SER A 54 4.54 0.81 -7.33
N LEU A 55 3.85 1.96 -7.33
CA LEU A 55 3.50 2.69 -6.11
C LEU A 55 2.52 1.89 -5.24
N ALA A 56 1.49 1.29 -5.84
CA ALA A 56 0.51 0.49 -5.10
C ALA A 56 1.15 -0.75 -4.45
N VAL A 57 2.00 -1.46 -5.18
CA VAL A 57 2.74 -2.63 -4.67
C VAL A 57 3.73 -2.20 -3.58
N GLY A 58 4.44 -1.08 -3.78
CA GLY A 58 5.38 -0.55 -2.80
C GLY A 58 4.68 -0.20 -1.47
N GLN A 59 3.52 0.44 -1.52
CA GLN A 59 2.74 0.77 -0.33
C GLN A 59 2.17 -0.46 0.38
N ALA A 60 1.73 -1.47 -0.37
CA ALA A 60 1.25 -2.73 0.20
C ALA A 60 2.37 -3.46 0.94
N ASN A 61 3.56 -3.55 0.36
CA ASN A 61 4.72 -4.17 0.98
C ASN A 61 5.19 -3.41 2.23
N ASP A 62 5.16 -2.06 2.22
CA ASP A 62 5.52 -1.25 3.38
C ASP A 62 4.54 -1.49 4.55
N LEU A 63 3.24 -1.55 4.27
CA LEU A 63 2.23 -1.86 5.28
C LEU A 63 2.43 -3.27 5.86
N GLU A 64 2.67 -4.26 5.02
CA GLU A 64 2.93 -5.63 5.45
C GLU A 64 4.18 -5.71 6.35
N ASN A 65 5.27 -5.05 5.97
CA ASN A 65 6.49 -4.99 6.77
C ASN A 65 6.28 -4.29 8.12
N ARG A 66 5.51 -3.22 8.17
CA ARG A 66 5.15 -2.52 9.43
C ARG A 66 4.31 -3.39 10.32
N LEU A 67 3.32 -4.09 9.78
CA LEU A 67 2.50 -5.04 10.54
C LEU A 67 3.36 -6.19 11.09
N ALA A 68 4.22 -6.79 10.27
CA ALA A 68 5.12 -7.85 10.70
C ALA A 68 6.09 -7.38 11.81
N GLY A 69 6.63 -6.16 11.69
CA GLY A 69 7.45 -5.54 12.73
C GLY A 69 6.69 -5.36 14.05
N THR A 70 5.46 -4.86 13.98
CA THR A 70 4.60 -4.68 15.14
C THR A 70 4.30 -6.02 15.83
N VAL A 71 3.93 -7.04 15.07
CA VAL A 71 3.65 -8.38 15.61
C VAL A 71 4.88 -8.97 16.31
N ARG A 72 6.08 -8.80 15.73
CA ARG A 72 7.33 -9.26 16.36
C ARG A 72 7.61 -8.53 17.67
N LEU A 73 7.40 -7.21 17.71
CA LEU A 73 7.54 -6.41 18.93
C LEU A 73 6.58 -6.91 20.02
N LEU A 74 5.29 -7.04 19.69
CA LEU A 74 4.28 -7.52 20.64
C LEU A 74 4.59 -8.93 21.14
N TYR A 75 5.03 -9.81 20.25
CA TYR A 75 5.48 -11.15 20.64
C TYR A 75 6.66 -11.09 21.59
N GLY A 76 7.69 -10.29 21.28
CA GLY A 76 8.84 -10.08 22.17
C GLY A 76 8.43 -9.57 23.55
N LEU A 77 7.57 -8.55 23.59
CA LEU A 77 7.04 -8.01 24.85
C LEU A 77 6.28 -9.08 25.65
N SER A 78 5.50 -9.91 24.97
CA SER A 78 4.74 -10.99 25.63
C SER A 78 5.61 -12.04 26.30
N GLN A 79 6.89 -12.19 25.91
CA GLN A 79 7.84 -13.13 26.51
C GLN A 79 8.55 -12.56 27.75
N ILE A 80 8.45 -11.27 28.01
CA ILE A 80 9.12 -10.62 29.14
C ILE A 80 8.40 -11.01 30.45
N PRO A 81 9.09 -11.59 31.45
CA PRO A 81 8.46 -11.99 32.71
C PRO A 81 7.76 -10.82 33.42
N LEU A 82 8.34 -9.63 33.35
CA LEU A 82 7.74 -8.42 33.91
C LEU A 82 6.36 -8.10 33.33
N VAL A 83 6.16 -8.33 32.04
CA VAL A 83 4.89 -8.14 31.35
C VAL A 83 3.88 -9.22 31.70
N ARG A 84 4.34 -10.46 31.92
CA ARG A 84 3.47 -11.61 32.22
C ARG A 84 3.07 -11.70 33.68
N GLU A 85 4.00 -11.44 34.58
CA GLU A 85 3.88 -11.80 35.99
C GLU A 85 4.26 -10.64 36.94
N GLY A 86 4.90 -9.57 36.42
CA GLY A 86 5.31 -8.41 37.21
C GLY A 86 4.14 -7.62 37.80
N SER A 87 4.44 -6.64 38.66
CA SER A 87 3.41 -5.73 39.16
C SER A 87 2.78 -4.89 38.06
N VAL A 88 1.57 -4.42 38.27
CA VAL A 88 0.86 -3.56 37.29
C VAL A 88 1.64 -2.29 36.99
N GLU A 89 2.26 -1.71 38.04
CA GLU A 89 3.05 -0.49 37.96
C GLU A 89 4.30 -0.70 37.10
N ALA A 90 5.09 -1.73 37.38
CA ALA A 90 6.32 -2.03 36.64
C ALA A 90 6.02 -2.43 35.19
N CYS A 91 4.93 -3.17 34.95
CA CYS A 91 4.47 -3.48 33.61
C CYS A 91 4.08 -2.22 32.84
N SER A 92 3.30 -1.34 33.46
CA SER A 92 2.86 -0.08 32.82
C SER A 92 4.04 0.86 32.55
N GLU A 93 5.04 0.88 33.41
CA GLU A 93 6.27 1.66 33.22
C GLU A 93 7.08 1.16 32.01
N LEU A 94 7.27 -0.15 31.90
CA LEU A 94 7.94 -0.76 30.74
C LEU A 94 7.17 -0.44 29.46
N LEU A 95 5.85 -0.61 29.44
CA LEU A 95 5.06 -0.33 28.26
C LEU A 95 5.09 1.15 27.89
N ALA A 96 5.16 2.06 28.88
CA ALA A 96 5.29 3.50 28.64
C ALA A 96 6.65 3.85 28.03
N ALA A 97 7.73 3.23 28.48
CA ALA A 97 9.04 3.40 27.90
C ALA A 97 9.08 2.90 26.44
N VAL A 98 8.52 1.72 26.15
CA VAL A 98 8.41 1.22 24.78
C VAL A 98 7.58 2.14 23.90
N LEU A 99 6.47 2.69 24.41
CA LEU A 99 5.63 3.62 23.66
C LEU A 99 6.39 4.91 23.30
N ALA A 100 7.25 5.40 24.17
CA ALA A 100 8.06 6.59 23.93
C ALA A 100 9.03 6.42 22.75
N GLU A 101 9.59 5.21 22.59
CA GLU A 101 10.48 4.86 21.47
C GLU A 101 9.71 4.56 20.16
N HIS A 102 8.39 4.35 20.25
CA HIS A 102 7.55 3.96 19.13
C HIS A 102 6.34 4.91 18.95
N PRO A 103 6.57 6.15 18.46
CA PRO A 103 5.52 7.19 18.36
C PRO A 103 4.40 6.85 17.37
N GLN A 104 4.57 5.82 16.53
CA GLN A 104 3.53 5.31 15.64
C GLN A 104 2.39 4.61 16.40
N PHE A 105 2.60 4.19 17.64
CA PHE A 105 1.54 3.60 18.46
C PHE A 105 0.80 4.67 19.26
N THR A 106 -0.48 4.47 19.45
CA THR A 106 -1.32 5.32 20.27
C THR A 106 -1.38 4.85 21.73
N GLY A 107 -0.98 3.61 21.97
CA GLY A 107 -0.93 2.98 23.27
C GLY A 107 -0.65 1.50 23.18
N LEU A 108 -0.02 0.96 24.21
CA LEU A 108 0.22 -0.46 24.41
C LEU A 108 -0.50 -0.90 25.67
N LEU A 109 -1.10 -2.06 25.62
CA LEU A 109 -1.81 -2.60 26.78
C LEU A 109 -1.69 -4.13 26.82
N THR A 110 -1.81 -4.67 28.01
CA THR A 110 -1.94 -6.13 28.21
C THR A 110 -3.28 -6.43 28.83
N VAL A 111 -3.85 -7.54 28.45
CA VAL A 111 -5.12 -8.03 28.97
C VAL A 111 -4.98 -9.44 29.52
N THR A 112 -5.79 -9.75 30.52
CA THR A 112 -5.89 -11.11 31.04
C THR A 112 -6.61 -12.03 30.05
N ARG A 113 -6.59 -13.33 30.31
CA ARG A 113 -7.34 -14.30 29.49
C ARG A 113 -8.84 -14.04 29.45
N ASP A 114 -9.38 -13.34 30.43
CA ASP A 114 -10.80 -13.00 30.52
C ASP A 114 -11.14 -11.67 29.83
N GLY A 115 -10.12 -10.96 29.31
CA GLY A 115 -10.30 -9.69 28.62
C GLY A 115 -10.19 -8.45 29.48
N ALA A 116 -9.91 -8.59 30.78
CA ALA A 116 -9.70 -7.45 31.65
C ALA A 116 -8.33 -6.80 31.43
N LEU A 117 -8.28 -5.47 31.43
CA LEU A 117 -7.02 -4.71 31.37
C LEU A 117 -6.14 -5.07 32.57
N ARG A 118 -4.89 -5.42 32.30
CA ARG A 118 -3.90 -5.67 33.34
C ARG A 118 -2.98 -4.47 33.53
N CYS A 119 -2.26 -4.06 32.50
CA CYS A 119 -1.42 -2.88 32.53
C CYS A 119 -1.47 -2.14 31.18
N ASP A 120 -1.21 -0.84 31.19
CA ASP A 120 -1.23 0.01 30.00
C ASP A 120 -0.13 1.06 30.02
N SER A 121 0.35 1.42 28.83
CA SER A 121 1.42 2.42 28.63
C SER A 121 1.01 3.85 28.98
N LEU A 122 -0.29 4.13 29.05
CA LEU A 122 -0.81 5.47 29.40
C LEU A 122 -0.99 5.63 30.91
N ARG A 123 -0.75 4.56 31.69
CA ARG A 123 -0.91 4.53 33.16
C ARG A 123 -2.29 5.05 33.58
N SER A 124 -3.33 4.68 32.84
CA SER A 124 -4.66 5.27 32.96
C SER A 124 -5.36 4.92 34.25
N GLY A 125 -4.98 3.83 34.92
CA GLY A 125 -5.68 3.31 36.11
C GLY A 125 -7.12 2.86 35.82
N ARG A 126 -7.53 2.78 34.56
CA ARG A 126 -8.90 2.45 34.17
C ARG A 126 -9.14 0.95 34.27
N LYS A 127 -10.33 0.60 34.73
CA LYS A 127 -10.85 -0.76 34.58
C LYS A 127 -11.48 -0.87 33.21
N LEU A 128 -10.88 -1.64 32.34
CA LEU A 128 -11.30 -1.85 30.97
C LEU A 128 -11.48 -3.34 30.72
N ASP A 129 -12.54 -3.69 30.01
CA ASP A 129 -12.79 -5.04 29.53
C ASP A 129 -12.89 -5.03 28.00
N VAL A 130 -12.19 -5.95 27.35
CA VAL A 130 -12.20 -6.12 25.89
C VAL A 130 -12.72 -7.50 25.48
N SER A 131 -13.31 -8.25 26.38
CA SER A 131 -13.80 -9.61 26.13
C SER A 131 -14.89 -9.69 25.06
N ASP A 132 -15.65 -8.60 24.87
CA ASP A 132 -16.69 -8.46 23.86
C ASP A 132 -16.12 -8.15 22.46
N ARG A 133 -14.86 -7.67 22.36
CA ARG A 133 -14.22 -7.24 21.12
C ARG A 133 -13.92 -8.42 20.19
N ARG A 134 -14.14 -8.19 18.91
CA ARG A 134 -13.96 -9.22 17.87
C ARG A 134 -12.50 -9.70 17.81
N TYR A 135 -11.54 -8.78 17.79
CA TYR A 135 -10.11 -9.13 17.77
C TYR A 135 -9.72 -10.02 18.95
N PHE A 136 -10.21 -9.72 20.17
CA PHE A 136 -9.93 -10.52 21.35
C PHE A 136 -10.47 -11.95 21.21
N LYS A 137 -11.73 -12.08 20.76
CA LYS A 137 -12.38 -13.39 20.52
C LYS A 137 -11.62 -14.19 19.45
N GLU A 138 -11.17 -13.50 18.40
CA GLU A 138 -10.46 -14.12 17.30
C GLU A 138 -9.06 -14.62 17.72
N VAL A 139 -8.28 -13.80 18.44
CA VAL A 139 -6.99 -14.19 19.01
C VAL A 139 -7.15 -15.38 19.95
N ARG A 140 -8.18 -15.35 20.81
CA ARG A 140 -8.44 -16.43 21.75
C ARG A 140 -8.85 -17.75 21.05
N ALA A 141 -9.62 -17.66 19.96
CA ALA A 141 -10.07 -18.83 19.22
C ALA A 141 -8.97 -19.44 18.35
N ARG A 142 -8.14 -18.61 17.71
CA ARG A 142 -7.18 -19.05 16.71
C ARG A 142 -5.73 -19.13 17.21
N GLY A 143 -5.42 -18.54 18.37
CA GLY A 143 -4.05 -18.47 18.90
C GLY A 143 -3.10 -17.67 18.02
N ARG A 144 -3.62 -16.78 17.16
CA ARG A 144 -2.85 -15.92 16.26
C ARG A 144 -3.26 -14.48 16.48
N PHE A 145 -2.37 -13.54 16.08
CA PHE A 145 -2.72 -12.12 16.08
C PHE A 145 -3.93 -11.84 15.19
N ALA A 146 -4.71 -10.85 15.55
CA ALA A 146 -5.82 -10.32 14.76
C ALA A 146 -5.58 -8.83 14.49
N VAL A 147 -5.99 -8.35 13.32
CA VAL A 147 -5.89 -6.94 12.93
C VAL A 147 -7.29 -6.42 12.67
N GLU A 148 -7.70 -5.40 13.42
CA GLU A 148 -9.04 -4.83 13.30
C GLU A 148 -9.00 -3.31 13.42
N PRO A 149 -9.65 -2.56 12.50
CA PRO A 149 -9.92 -1.14 12.70
C PRO A 149 -10.97 -0.98 13.81
N ALA A 150 -10.65 -0.21 14.83
CA ALA A 150 -11.53 -0.02 15.97
C ALA A 150 -11.35 1.36 16.61
N VAL A 151 -12.33 1.78 17.40
CA VAL A 151 -12.14 2.90 18.33
C VAL A 151 -11.53 2.34 19.61
N GLY A 152 -10.32 2.79 19.93
CA GLY A 152 -9.59 2.37 21.13
C GLY A 152 -10.32 2.79 22.39
N ARG A 153 -10.68 1.82 23.26
CA ARG A 153 -11.36 2.13 24.54
C ARG A 153 -10.48 2.95 25.49
N LEU A 154 -9.17 2.79 25.38
CA LEU A 154 -8.23 3.51 26.21
C LEU A 154 -8.05 4.96 25.76
N THR A 155 -7.93 5.20 24.45
CA THR A 155 -7.58 6.49 23.87
C THR A 155 -8.76 7.27 23.28
N GLY A 156 -9.86 6.60 22.96
CA GLY A 156 -10.99 7.19 22.23
C GLY A 156 -10.71 7.48 20.76
N LYS A 157 -9.52 7.13 20.26
CA LYS A 157 -9.10 7.39 18.87
C LYS A 157 -9.42 6.21 17.96
N SER A 158 -9.67 6.50 16.67
CA SER A 158 -9.71 5.46 15.65
C SER A 158 -8.31 4.91 15.45
N VAL A 159 -8.14 3.61 15.62
CA VAL A 159 -6.85 2.92 15.60
C VAL A 159 -6.99 1.59 14.86
N ILE A 160 -5.88 1.06 14.40
CA ILE A 160 -5.76 -0.34 14.01
C ILE A 160 -5.26 -1.09 15.24
N GLN A 161 -6.05 -2.02 15.74
CA GLN A 161 -5.65 -2.91 16.83
C GLN A 161 -5.03 -4.17 16.27
N ILE A 162 -3.91 -4.56 16.89
CA ILE A 162 -3.13 -5.75 16.54
C ILE A 162 -2.97 -6.60 17.80
#